data_a390aca2887749616e30562d6e03f93d
#
_entry.id   a390aca2887749616e30562d6e03f93d
#
_cell.length_a   1.000
_cell.length_b   1.000
_cell.length_c   1.000
_cell.angle_alpha   90.00
_cell.angle_beta   90.00
_cell.angle_gamma   90.00
#
_symmetry.space_group_name_H-M   'P 1'
#
loop_
_entity.id
_entity.type
_entity.pdbx_description
1 polymer ?
#
loop_
_entity_poly.entity_id
_entity_poly.type
_entity_poly.pdbx_seq_one_letter_code
_entity_poly.pdbx_strand_id
1 'polypeptide(L)'
;MNRFLRMTAVVLAAAFAFLLTGCGGSSASTSFTWFVDNIPANLDPQVATKAEDVIACENLYGGLVRRNASGELVPDLCERWEISSDGLTYTFYLKSGLTYTGTKGAATDYAITAEDFVYAFRRVFDPQTASPYAVEFSAIQNSAAVLDGTADPGTLGVSAIGELTLVFRLSERDDTFLSKLTLPGAMPCDEAFFESTRGTYGLSSTSTLSSGSFYIYNWTASGLFLHRSAASPLVNNLRLVQNTSNTDKSAAQLIADEK
;
A
#
# COMPACT_ATOMS: atom_id res chain seq x y z
N MET A 1 6.05 12.26 -70.90
CA MET A 1 5.59 11.14 -70.13
C MET A 1 6.23 11.07 -68.70
N ASN A 2 7.25 11.87 -68.36
CA ASN A 2 7.96 11.73 -67.07
C ASN A 2 7.60 12.73 -65.95
N ARG A 3 6.75 13.73 -66.23
CA ARG A 3 6.33 14.70 -65.18
C ARG A 3 5.10 14.27 -64.43
N PHE A 4 4.16 13.60 -65.07
CA PHE A 4 2.94 13.08 -64.39
C PHE A 4 3.24 11.90 -63.47
N LEU A 5 4.20 11.03 -63.86
CA LEU A 5 4.59 9.90 -63.01
C LEU A 5 5.33 10.32 -61.73
N ARG A 6 6.05 11.44 -61.79
CA ARG A 6 6.76 11.99 -60.60
C ARG A 6 5.80 12.70 -59.63
N MET A 7 4.74 13.33 -60.12
CA MET A 7 3.74 13.96 -59.26
C MET A 7 2.86 12.92 -58.54
N THR A 8 2.50 11.83 -59.22
CA THR A 8 1.74 10.76 -58.60
C THR A 8 2.54 10.00 -57.54
N ALA A 9 3.86 9.80 -57.76
CA ALA A 9 4.70 9.16 -56.75
C ALA A 9 4.91 10.02 -55.50
N VAL A 10 4.98 11.35 -55.64
CA VAL A 10 5.12 12.28 -54.49
C VAL A 10 3.81 12.37 -53.68
N VAL A 11 2.65 12.35 -54.37
CA VAL A 11 1.34 12.38 -53.68
C VAL A 11 1.07 11.06 -52.93
N LEU A 12 1.47 9.91 -53.50
CA LEU A 12 1.35 8.62 -52.81
C LEU A 12 2.31 8.51 -51.62
N ALA A 13 3.54 9.04 -51.73
CA ALA A 13 4.48 9.05 -50.60
C ALA A 13 4.03 9.99 -49.46
N ALA A 14 3.41 11.13 -49.78
CA ALA A 14 2.83 12.03 -48.78
C ALA A 14 1.58 11.43 -48.10
N ALA A 15 0.75 10.69 -48.87
CA ALA A 15 -0.40 10.00 -48.28
C ALA A 15 0.01 8.83 -47.33
N PHE A 16 1.14 8.14 -47.66
CA PHE A 16 1.68 7.08 -46.80
C PHE A 16 2.36 7.61 -45.54
N ALA A 17 2.94 8.83 -45.58
CA ALA A 17 3.53 9.49 -44.41
C ALA A 17 2.45 9.96 -43.41
N PHE A 18 1.24 10.30 -43.87
CA PHE A 18 0.11 10.65 -42.99
C PHE A 18 -0.56 9.46 -42.30
N LEU A 19 -0.36 8.24 -42.82
CA LEU A 19 -0.89 7.01 -42.16
C LEU A 19 0.02 6.48 -41.07
N LEU A 20 1.23 6.99 -40.87
CA LEU A 20 2.18 6.58 -39.86
C LEU A 20 2.18 7.49 -38.60
N THR A 21 1.47 8.61 -38.63
CA THR A 21 1.35 9.50 -37.47
C THR A 21 0.10 9.25 -36.61
N GLY A 22 -0.62 8.17 -36.83
CA GLY A 22 -1.86 7.80 -36.17
C GLY A 22 -1.74 6.78 -35.02
N CYS A 23 -0.54 6.62 -34.42
CA CYS A 23 -0.39 5.92 -33.16
C CYS A 23 0.15 6.87 -32.08
N GLY A 24 -0.62 7.90 -31.80
CA GLY A 24 -0.63 8.50 -30.49
C GLY A 24 -1.22 7.45 -29.56
N GLY A 25 -0.38 6.61 -28.93
CA GLY A 25 -0.79 5.70 -27.89
C GLY A 25 -1.35 6.54 -26.74
N SER A 26 -2.66 6.77 -26.72
CA SER A 26 -3.35 7.00 -25.49
C SER A 26 -3.06 5.77 -24.66
N SER A 27 -2.23 5.90 -23.63
CA SER A 27 -2.06 4.88 -22.60
C SER A 27 -3.46 4.56 -22.11
N ALA A 28 -4.03 3.45 -22.59
CA ALA A 28 -5.33 3.01 -22.11
C ALA A 28 -5.18 2.85 -20.61
N SER A 29 -5.90 3.67 -19.86
CA SER A 29 -5.90 3.61 -18.41
C SER A 29 -6.42 2.22 -18.04
N THR A 30 -5.53 1.32 -17.63
CA THR A 30 -5.89 -0.03 -17.22
C THR A 30 -6.60 0.07 -15.88
N SER A 31 -7.89 -0.26 -15.86
CA SER A 31 -8.72 -0.27 -14.67
C SER A 31 -9.04 -1.70 -14.27
N PHE A 32 -8.97 -1.98 -12.99
CA PHE A 32 -9.41 -3.24 -12.39
C PHE A 32 -10.51 -2.94 -11.37
N THR A 33 -11.62 -3.67 -11.46
CA THR A 33 -12.73 -3.56 -10.50
C THR A 33 -12.78 -4.81 -9.64
N TRP A 34 -12.74 -4.59 -8.33
CA TRP A 34 -12.92 -5.63 -7.34
C TRP A 34 -14.29 -5.44 -6.69
N PHE A 35 -15.13 -6.47 -6.80
CA PHE A 35 -16.44 -6.49 -6.15
C PHE A 35 -16.26 -6.96 -4.71
N VAL A 36 -16.74 -6.17 -3.77
CA VAL A 36 -16.68 -6.41 -2.32
C VAL A 36 -18.09 -6.45 -1.74
N ASP A 37 -18.27 -7.13 -0.63
CA ASP A 37 -19.58 -7.22 0.04
C ASP A 37 -20.00 -5.88 0.63
N ASN A 38 -19.05 -5.13 1.18
CA ASN A 38 -19.24 -3.79 1.67
C ASN A 38 -18.15 -2.86 1.17
N ILE A 39 -18.46 -1.58 1.03
CA ILE A 39 -17.43 -0.56 0.75
C ILE A 39 -16.50 -0.46 1.97
N PRO A 40 -15.16 -0.41 1.76
CA PRO A 40 -14.21 -0.21 2.85
C PRO A 40 -14.62 0.97 3.73
N ALA A 41 -14.62 0.79 5.04
CA ALA A 41 -15.10 1.76 6.01
C ALA A 41 -14.01 2.24 6.98
N ASN A 42 -12.94 1.46 7.13
CA ASN A 42 -11.81 1.80 7.99
C ASN A 42 -10.50 1.44 7.32
N LEU A 43 -9.73 2.46 6.95
CA LEU A 43 -8.42 2.32 6.29
C LEU A 43 -7.25 2.56 7.25
N ASP A 44 -7.47 2.46 8.56
CA ASP A 44 -6.40 2.40 9.55
C ASP A 44 -5.77 1.01 9.55
N PRO A 45 -4.53 0.84 9.05
CA PRO A 45 -3.94 -0.47 8.86
C PRO A 45 -3.66 -1.20 10.17
N GLN A 46 -3.51 -0.49 11.32
CA GLN A 46 -3.27 -1.12 12.61
C GLN A 46 -4.54 -1.76 13.22
N VAL A 47 -5.73 -1.46 12.69
CA VAL A 47 -7.01 -1.98 13.23
C VAL A 47 -7.93 -2.60 12.18
N ALA A 48 -7.60 -2.51 10.89
CA ALA A 48 -8.39 -3.08 9.80
C ALA A 48 -8.50 -4.62 9.93
N THR A 49 -9.74 -5.15 9.94
CA THR A 49 -10.02 -6.59 10.07
C THR A 49 -10.97 -7.13 9.03
N LYS A 50 -11.85 -6.28 8.49
CA LYS A 50 -12.78 -6.69 7.44
C LYS A 50 -12.02 -6.91 6.15
N ALA A 51 -12.40 -7.92 5.37
CA ALA A 51 -11.69 -8.28 4.15
C ALA A 51 -11.55 -7.09 3.18
N GLU A 52 -12.60 -6.31 3.00
CA GLU A 52 -12.60 -5.11 2.15
C GLU A 52 -11.66 -4.02 2.65
N ASP A 53 -11.57 -3.80 3.97
CA ASP A 53 -10.68 -2.82 4.58
C ASP A 53 -9.21 -3.28 4.42
N VAL A 54 -8.93 -4.57 4.67
CA VAL A 54 -7.60 -5.18 4.51
C VAL A 54 -7.13 -5.08 3.06
N ILE A 55 -7.98 -5.46 2.09
CA ILE A 55 -7.67 -5.35 0.65
C ILE A 55 -7.34 -3.89 0.29
N ALA A 56 -8.10 -2.93 0.80
CA ALA A 56 -7.83 -1.52 0.57
C ALA A 56 -6.49 -1.10 1.18
N CYS A 57 -6.21 -1.47 2.42
CA CYS A 57 -4.95 -1.17 3.11
C CYS A 57 -3.74 -1.76 2.37
N GLU A 58 -3.79 -3.02 1.93
CA GLU A 58 -2.71 -3.67 1.17
C GLU A 58 -2.35 -2.97 -0.15
N ASN A 59 -3.27 -2.19 -0.72
CA ASN A 59 -3.03 -1.41 -1.93
C ASN A 59 -2.60 0.04 -1.64
N LEU A 60 -3.07 0.62 -0.54
CA LEU A 60 -2.78 2.00 -0.14
C LEU A 60 -1.43 2.14 0.56
N TYR A 61 -1.03 1.13 1.32
CA TYR A 61 0.18 1.20 2.13
C TYR A 61 1.28 0.31 1.57
N GLY A 62 2.50 0.82 1.55
CA GLY A 62 3.72 0.06 1.40
C GLY A 62 4.24 -0.34 2.77
N GLY A 63 4.83 -1.53 2.87
CA GLY A 63 5.49 -2.02 4.07
C GLY A 63 7.01 -2.07 3.92
N LEU A 64 7.70 -2.61 4.91
CA LEU A 64 9.15 -2.85 4.81
C LEU A 64 9.46 -3.80 3.66
N VAL A 65 8.69 -4.87 3.56
CA VAL A 65 8.79 -5.94 2.56
C VAL A 65 7.41 -6.22 1.97
N ARG A 66 7.41 -6.80 0.78
CA ARG A 66 6.19 -7.25 0.10
C ARG A 66 6.42 -8.60 -0.57
N ARG A 67 5.34 -9.27 -0.97
CA ARG A 67 5.45 -10.46 -1.82
C ARG A 67 5.43 -10.04 -3.30
N ASN A 68 6.32 -10.64 -4.09
CA ASN A 68 6.28 -10.52 -5.54
C ASN A 68 5.26 -11.50 -6.15
N ALA A 69 5.13 -11.51 -7.48
CA ALA A 69 4.21 -12.39 -8.19
C ALA A 69 4.52 -13.90 -8.02
N SER A 70 5.75 -14.24 -7.64
CA SER A 70 6.17 -15.61 -7.32
C SER A 70 5.93 -15.98 -5.85
N GLY A 71 5.41 -15.05 -5.03
CA GLY A 71 5.19 -15.24 -3.58
C GLY A 71 6.44 -15.03 -2.73
N GLU A 72 7.57 -14.65 -3.31
CA GLU A 72 8.83 -14.40 -2.60
C GLU A 72 8.80 -13.05 -1.90
N LEU A 73 9.44 -12.97 -0.73
CA LEU A 73 9.63 -11.71 -0.01
C LEU A 73 10.71 -10.87 -0.69
N VAL A 74 10.36 -9.65 -1.05
CA VAL A 74 11.25 -8.68 -1.67
C VAL A 74 11.17 -7.33 -0.94
N PRO A 75 12.20 -6.48 -1.01
CA PRO A 75 12.14 -5.13 -0.45
C PRO A 75 10.97 -4.33 -1.04
N ASP A 76 10.32 -3.50 -0.18
CA ASP A 76 9.29 -2.55 -0.60
C ASP A 76 9.73 -1.12 -0.23
N LEU A 77 9.42 -0.60 0.95
CA LEU A 77 9.93 0.70 1.41
C LEU A 77 11.37 0.62 1.92
N CYS A 78 11.88 -0.55 2.30
CA CYS A 78 13.31 -0.73 2.54
C CYS A 78 14.08 -0.99 1.23
N GLU A 79 15.39 -0.71 1.24
CA GLU A 79 16.33 -1.14 0.19
C GLU A 79 16.81 -2.57 0.43
N ARG A 80 17.05 -2.90 1.70
CA ARG A 80 17.56 -4.18 2.17
C ARG A 80 17.28 -4.38 3.64
N TRP A 81 17.49 -5.60 4.11
CA TRP A 81 17.47 -5.94 5.53
C TRP A 81 18.61 -6.91 5.87
N GLU A 82 18.94 -6.99 7.16
CA GLU A 82 19.91 -7.91 7.74
C GLU A 82 19.26 -8.62 8.92
N ILE A 83 19.64 -9.87 9.13
CA ILE A 83 19.19 -10.68 10.25
C ILE A 83 20.44 -11.17 10.99
N SER A 84 20.48 -10.99 12.32
CA SER A 84 21.57 -11.48 13.15
C SER A 84 21.66 -13.02 13.11
N SER A 85 22.83 -13.57 13.40
CA SER A 85 23.07 -15.01 13.35
C SER A 85 22.21 -15.84 14.30
N ASP A 86 21.74 -15.23 15.39
CA ASP A 86 20.81 -15.84 16.35
C ASP A 86 19.35 -15.72 15.94
N GLY A 87 19.05 -14.93 14.87
CA GLY A 87 17.69 -14.71 14.38
C GLY A 87 16.85 -13.81 15.27
N LEU A 88 17.45 -13.08 16.21
CA LEU A 88 16.74 -12.25 17.19
C LEU A 88 16.74 -10.76 16.84
N THR A 89 17.61 -10.31 15.94
CA THR A 89 17.66 -8.90 15.52
C THR A 89 17.48 -8.78 14.02
N TYR A 90 16.52 -7.94 13.61
CA TYR A 90 16.26 -7.60 12.21
C TYR A 90 16.53 -6.12 12.03
N THR A 91 17.41 -5.77 11.10
CA THR A 91 17.74 -4.39 10.75
C THR A 91 17.31 -4.10 9.34
N PHE A 92 16.45 -3.10 9.16
CA PHE A 92 15.96 -2.64 7.86
C PHE A 92 16.56 -1.29 7.54
N TYR A 93 17.00 -1.11 6.30
CA TYR A 93 17.51 0.14 5.76
C TYR A 93 16.48 0.68 4.78
N LEU A 94 15.84 1.78 5.11
CA LEU A 94 14.78 2.38 4.31
C LEU A 94 15.36 3.10 3.08
N LYS A 95 14.57 3.17 2.03
CA LYS A 95 14.86 4.03 0.88
C LYS A 95 14.80 5.49 1.29
N SER A 96 15.69 6.31 0.75
CA SER A 96 15.67 7.75 0.99
C SER A 96 14.61 8.48 0.16
N GLY A 97 14.13 9.62 0.67
CA GLY A 97 13.23 10.52 -0.07
C GLY A 97 11.81 9.98 -0.28
N LEU A 98 11.39 9.00 0.51
CA LEU A 98 10.01 8.52 0.52
C LEU A 98 9.12 9.55 1.22
N THR A 99 7.93 9.78 0.64
CA THR A 99 6.90 10.66 1.22
C THR A 99 5.54 10.01 1.11
N TYR A 100 4.66 10.34 2.03
CA TYR A 100 3.27 9.96 1.91
C TYR A 100 2.58 10.75 0.79
N THR A 101 1.54 10.16 0.23
CA THR A 101 0.68 10.77 -0.79
C THR A 101 -0.71 11.02 -0.20
N GLY A 102 -1.21 12.23 -0.36
CA GLY A 102 -2.55 12.61 0.05
C GLY A 102 -3.62 12.23 -0.98
N THR A 103 -4.87 12.53 -0.63
CA THR A 103 -6.03 12.32 -1.52
C THR A 103 -5.82 13.01 -2.87
N LYS A 104 -6.26 12.33 -3.95
CA LYS A 104 -6.12 12.79 -5.34
C LYS A 104 -4.67 12.93 -5.80
N GLY A 105 -3.74 12.26 -5.13
CA GLY A 105 -2.33 12.33 -5.46
C GLY A 105 -1.64 13.62 -5.00
N ALA A 106 -2.21 14.30 -4.03
CA ALA A 106 -1.59 15.50 -3.47
C ALA A 106 -0.24 15.15 -2.83
N ALA A 107 0.80 15.91 -3.19
CA ALA A 107 2.07 15.84 -2.50
C ALA A 107 1.91 16.28 -1.05
N THR A 108 2.64 15.67 -0.15
CA THR A 108 2.65 16.02 1.27
C THR A 108 4.07 16.31 1.74
N ASP A 109 4.20 17.01 2.86
CA ASP A 109 5.47 17.23 3.54
C ASP A 109 5.79 16.12 4.56
N TYR A 110 4.96 15.08 4.66
CA TYR A 110 5.16 13.94 5.54
C TYR A 110 6.15 12.97 4.91
N ALA A 111 7.37 12.93 5.42
CA ALA A 111 8.39 11.97 5.02
C ALA A 111 8.11 10.60 5.65
N ILE A 112 8.40 9.52 4.92
CA ILE A 112 8.32 8.17 5.49
C ILE A 112 9.68 7.84 6.10
N THR A 113 9.71 7.65 7.41
CA THR A 113 10.92 7.41 8.20
C THR A 113 10.82 6.14 9.04
N ALA A 114 11.91 5.76 9.69
CA ALA A 114 11.92 4.63 10.61
C ALA A 114 11.02 4.87 11.84
N GLU A 115 10.85 6.14 12.28
CA GLU A 115 9.97 6.48 13.39
C GLU A 115 8.50 6.19 13.09
N ASP A 116 8.05 6.27 11.84
CA ASP A 116 6.67 5.95 11.48
C ASP A 116 6.35 4.47 11.71
N PHE A 117 7.34 3.60 11.51
CA PHE A 117 7.21 2.18 11.85
C PHE A 117 7.26 1.97 13.36
N VAL A 118 8.14 2.67 14.09
CA VAL A 118 8.17 2.62 15.56
C VAL A 118 6.82 3.05 16.12
N TYR A 119 6.26 4.14 15.62
CA TYR A 119 4.95 4.64 16.04
C TYR A 119 3.83 3.64 15.71
N ALA A 120 3.82 3.07 14.49
CA ALA A 120 2.86 2.06 14.10
C ALA A 120 2.86 0.85 15.05
N PHE A 121 4.04 0.33 15.42
CA PHE A 121 4.15 -0.78 16.37
C PHE A 121 3.79 -0.38 17.80
N ARG A 122 4.08 0.85 18.24
CA ARG A 122 3.55 1.37 19.51
C ARG A 122 2.02 1.36 19.52
N ARG A 123 1.38 1.76 18.42
CA ARG A 123 -0.09 1.68 18.27
C ARG A 123 -0.59 0.23 18.28
N VAL A 124 0.12 -0.70 17.62
CA VAL A 124 -0.26 -2.13 17.63
C VAL A 124 -0.29 -2.68 19.07
N PHE A 125 0.64 -2.27 19.92
CA PHE A 125 0.72 -2.74 21.31
C PHE A 125 0.12 -1.77 22.34
N ASP A 126 -0.52 -0.68 21.89
CA ASP A 126 -1.32 0.17 22.79
C ASP A 126 -2.64 -0.54 23.13
N PRO A 127 -2.93 -0.79 24.42
CA PRO A 127 -4.19 -1.39 24.83
C PRO A 127 -5.44 -0.64 24.35
N GLN A 128 -5.33 0.69 24.17
CA GLN A 128 -6.44 1.52 23.69
C GLN A 128 -6.72 1.34 22.19
N THR A 129 -5.70 1.02 21.42
CA THR A 129 -5.86 0.71 20.00
C THR A 129 -6.58 -0.62 19.78
N ALA A 130 -6.42 -1.58 20.69
CA ALA A 130 -7.00 -2.92 20.61
C ALA A 130 -6.71 -3.60 19.27
N SER A 131 -5.48 -3.46 18.79
CA SER A 131 -5.06 -3.97 17.47
C SER A 131 -5.19 -5.49 17.39
N PRO A 132 -5.83 -6.04 16.34
CA PRO A 132 -5.91 -7.48 16.12
C PRO A 132 -4.55 -8.08 15.76
N TYR A 133 -3.57 -7.24 15.36
CA TYR A 133 -2.25 -7.67 14.93
C TYR A 133 -1.25 -7.87 16.07
N ALA A 134 -1.58 -7.48 17.30
CA ALA A 134 -0.67 -7.63 18.45
C ALA A 134 -0.21 -9.08 18.65
N VAL A 135 -1.10 -10.05 18.44
CA VAL A 135 -0.79 -11.47 18.55
C VAL A 135 0.21 -11.95 17.52
N GLU A 136 0.15 -11.40 16.28
CA GLU A 136 1.04 -11.77 15.19
C GLU A 136 2.49 -11.35 15.47
N PHE A 137 2.68 -10.26 16.19
CA PHE A 137 3.98 -9.68 16.50
C PHE A 137 4.44 -9.93 17.93
N SER A 138 3.84 -10.91 18.62
CA SER A 138 4.11 -11.23 20.05
C SER A 138 5.57 -11.62 20.34
N ALA A 139 6.33 -12.06 19.34
CA ALA A 139 7.76 -12.33 19.47
C ALA A 139 8.61 -11.06 19.69
N ILE A 140 8.11 -9.86 19.43
CA ILE A 140 8.83 -8.61 19.68
C ILE A 140 9.11 -8.46 21.18
N GLN A 141 10.34 -8.13 21.53
CA GLN A 141 10.76 -7.93 22.93
C GLN A 141 9.84 -6.94 23.65
N ASN A 142 9.44 -7.26 24.87
CA ASN A 142 8.54 -6.50 25.73
C ASN A 142 7.11 -6.32 25.20
N SER A 143 6.73 -6.97 24.10
CA SER A 143 5.40 -6.85 23.49
C SER A 143 4.25 -7.12 24.50
N ALA A 144 4.32 -8.20 25.26
CA ALA A 144 3.29 -8.55 26.25
C ALA A 144 3.19 -7.50 27.36
N ALA A 145 4.31 -7.06 27.93
CA ALA A 145 4.31 -6.09 29.03
C ALA A 145 3.82 -4.70 28.59
N VAL A 146 4.10 -4.31 27.35
CA VAL A 146 3.57 -3.06 26.76
C VAL A 146 2.08 -3.19 26.51
N LEU A 147 1.62 -4.30 25.91
CA LEU A 147 0.19 -4.56 25.66
C LEU A 147 -0.64 -4.61 26.94
N ASP A 148 -0.07 -5.17 28.03
CA ASP A 148 -0.73 -5.22 29.33
C ASP A 148 -0.64 -3.89 30.12
N GLY A 149 0.04 -2.87 29.56
CA GLY A 149 0.24 -1.58 30.20
C GLY A 149 1.18 -1.61 31.43
N THR A 150 1.96 -2.69 31.60
CA THR A 150 2.90 -2.85 32.73
C THR A 150 4.32 -2.36 32.39
N ALA A 151 4.59 -2.06 31.12
CA ALA A 151 5.85 -1.48 30.66
C ALA A 151 5.61 -0.22 29.78
N ASP A 152 6.58 0.68 29.79
CA ASP A 152 6.56 1.87 28.92
C ASP A 152 6.62 1.46 27.44
N PRO A 153 5.79 2.04 26.56
CA PRO A 153 5.82 1.77 25.11
C PRO A 153 7.20 1.97 24.45
N GLY A 154 8.03 2.87 24.99
CA GLY A 154 9.42 3.08 24.55
C GLY A 154 10.36 1.91 24.81
N THR A 155 9.95 0.92 25.62
CA THR A 155 10.73 -0.31 25.87
C THR A 155 10.45 -1.43 24.87
N LEU A 156 9.48 -1.24 23.98
CA LEU A 156 9.17 -2.20 22.91
C LEU A 156 10.41 -2.46 22.06
N GLY A 157 10.65 -3.70 21.68
CA GLY A 157 11.80 -4.12 20.86
C GLY A 157 11.75 -3.59 19.41
N VAL A 158 11.29 -2.37 19.21
CA VAL A 158 11.27 -1.66 17.92
C VAL A 158 11.89 -0.29 18.11
N SER A 159 12.90 0.05 17.33
CA SER A 159 13.62 1.33 17.46
C SER A 159 14.16 1.85 16.14
N ALA A 160 14.18 3.17 15.98
CA ALA A 160 14.84 3.84 14.87
C ALA A 160 16.29 4.23 15.24
N ILE A 161 17.20 4.15 14.27
CA ILE A 161 18.55 4.69 14.33
C ILE A 161 18.67 5.72 13.22
N GLY A 162 18.46 6.99 13.56
CA GLY A 162 18.26 8.04 12.56
C GLY A 162 17.00 7.81 11.75
N GLU A 163 16.87 8.51 10.63
CA GLU A 163 15.63 8.50 9.84
C GLU A 163 15.40 7.24 9.02
N LEU A 164 16.46 6.51 8.66
CA LEU A 164 16.40 5.46 7.63
C LEU A 164 16.75 4.05 8.14
N THR A 165 17.02 3.87 9.41
CA THR A 165 17.36 2.55 9.94
C THR A 165 16.39 2.13 11.03
N LEU A 166 15.65 1.03 10.79
CA LEU A 166 14.70 0.45 11.72
C LEU A 166 15.25 -0.88 12.25
N VAL A 167 15.16 -1.08 13.56
CA VAL A 167 15.65 -2.29 14.22
C VAL A 167 14.53 -2.93 15.03
N PHE A 168 14.29 -4.22 14.77
CA PHE A 168 13.47 -5.07 15.62
C PHE A 168 14.36 -5.98 16.47
N ARG A 169 13.99 -6.15 17.73
CA ARG A 169 14.55 -7.14 18.64
C ARG A 169 13.45 -8.07 19.09
N LEU A 170 13.66 -9.36 18.91
CA LEU A 170 12.75 -10.40 19.31
C LEU A 170 13.19 -11.01 20.65
N SER A 171 12.24 -11.44 21.47
CA SER A 171 12.49 -12.20 22.70
C SER A 171 12.76 -13.68 22.42
N GLU A 172 12.25 -14.18 21.29
CA GLU A 172 12.45 -15.54 20.80
C GLU A 172 12.51 -15.54 19.28
N ARG A 173 13.12 -16.58 18.71
CA ARG A 173 13.21 -16.73 17.25
C ARG A 173 11.84 -17.03 16.67
N ASP A 174 11.47 -16.26 15.64
CA ASP A 174 10.28 -16.46 14.83
C ASP A 174 10.66 -16.50 13.34
N ASP A 175 10.72 -17.68 12.76
CA ASP A 175 11.08 -17.89 11.36
C ASP A 175 10.03 -17.30 10.40
N THR A 176 8.84 -16.93 10.90
CA THR A 176 7.76 -16.31 10.13
C THR A 176 7.73 -14.78 10.28
N PHE A 177 8.54 -14.19 11.16
CA PHE A 177 8.53 -12.77 11.49
C PHE A 177 8.62 -11.88 10.24
N LEU A 178 9.58 -12.16 9.35
CA LEU A 178 9.76 -11.38 8.13
C LEU A 178 8.51 -11.43 7.22
N SER A 179 7.82 -12.55 7.17
CA SER A 179 6.59 -12.66 6.38
C SER A 179 5.40 -11.95 7.03
N LYS A 180 5.35 -11.89 8.35
CA LYS A 180 4.32 -11.14 9.10
C LYS A 180 4.42 -9.63 8.86
N LEU A 181 5.61 -9.12 8.53
CA LEU A 181 5.79 -7.70 8.18
C LEU A 181 5.12 -7.28 6.86
N THR A 182 4.49 -8.21 6.14
CA THR A 182 3.60 -7.90 5.02
C THR A 182 2.15 -7.62 5.44
N LEU A 183 1.79 -7.88 6.71
CA LEU A 183 0.44 -7.63 7.22
C LEU A 183 0.17 -6.13 7.38
N PRO A 184 -1.09 -5.68 7.26
CA PRO A 184 -1.44 -4.27 7.41
C PRO A 184 -0.95 -3.64 8.71
N GLY A 185 -1.00 -4.35 9.83
CA GLY A 185 -0.54 -3.86 11.14
C GLY A 185 0.94 -3.42 11.18
N ALA A 186 1.78 -3.89 10.24
CA ALA A 186 3.18 -3.49 10.12
C ALA A 186 3.42 -2.28 9.19
N MET A 187 2.37 -1.69 8.61
CA MET A 187 2.51 -0.53 7.72
C MET A 187 2.83 0.74 8.52
N PRO A 188 3.59 1.69 7.95
CA PRO A 188 4.02 2.89 8.65
C PRO A 188 2.85 3.83 8.94
N CYS A 189 2.93 4.57 10.04
CA CYS A 189 1.97 5.58 10.45
C CYS A 189 2.70 6.83 10.93
N ASP A 190 2.55 7.96 10.22
CA ASP A 190 3.09 9.25 10.65
C ASP A 190 2.34 9.75 11.89
N GLU A 191 3.07 9.95 13.01
CA GLU A 191 2.50 10.35 14.29
C GLU A 191 1.82 11.71 14.21
N ALA A 192 2.48 12.70 13.57
CA ALA A 192 1.97 14.06 13.49
C ALA A 192 0.66 14.11 12.67
N PHE A 193 0.61 13.37 11.56
CA PHE A 193 -0.62 13.26 10.78
C PHE A 193 -1.71 12.53 11.58
N PHE A 194 -1.38 11.40 12.20
CA PHE A 194 -2.34 10.64 13.02
C PHE A 194 -2.99 11.54 14.08
N GLU A 195 -2.20 12.25 14.87
CA GLU A 195 -2.68 13.17 15.91
C GLU A 195 -3.52 14.32 15.33
N SER A 196 -3.15 14.83 14.13
CA SER A 196 -3.90 15.89 13.45
C SER A 196 -5.33 15.47 13.09
N THR A 197 -5.58 14.17 12.89
CA THR A 197 -6.89 13.62 12.53
C THR A 197 -7.87 13.57 13.69
N ARG A 198 -7.41 13.74 14.92
CA ARG A 198 -8.24 13.79 16.13
C ARG A 198 -9.19 12.61 16.25
N GLY A 199 -8.67 11.40 16.05
CA GLY A 199 -9.43 10.14 16.17
C GLY A 199 -10.23 9.75 14.93
N THR A 200 -10.04 10.42 13.79
CA THR A 200 -10.69 10.04 12.53
C THR A 200 -9.73 9.40 11.51
N TYR A 201 -8.52 9.02 11.95
CA TYR A 201 -7.54 8.38 11.09
C TYR A 201 -8.12 7.14 10.38
N GLY A 202 -7.95 7.08 9.07
CA GLY A 202 -8.46 5.98 8.26
C GLY A 202 -9.98 5.97 8.02
N LEU A 203 -10.75 6.98 8.50
CA LEU A 203 -12.21 7.00 8.36
C LEU A 203 -12.72 7.91 7.23
N SER A 204 -11.84 8.63 6.57
CA SER A 204 -12.17 9.45 5.40
C SER A 204 -10.96 9.61 4.49
N SER A 205 -11.20 10.04 3.25
CA SER A 205 -10.11 10.30 2.30
C SER A 205 -9.15 11.41 2.76
N THR A 206 -9.61 12.36 3.54
CA THR A 206 -8.79 13.47 4.06
C THR A 206 -8.06 13.13 5.37
N SER A 207 -8.46 12.08 6.05
CA SER A 207 -7.81 11.56 7.25
C SER A 207 -7.03 10.27 6.98
N THR A 208 -6.62 10.06 5.72
CA THR A 208 -5.83 8.89 5.27
C THR A 208 -4.69 9.39 4.40
N LEU A 209 -3.48 8.94 4.71
CA LEU A 209 -2.30 9.07 3.84
C LEU A 209 -1.97 7.72 3.22
N SER A 210 -1.38 7.73 2.04
CA SER A 210 -0.93 6.52 1.35
C SER A 210 0.59 6.48 1.31
N SER A 211 1.20 5.37 1.72
CA SER A 211 2.64 5.11 1.60
C SER A 211 2.97 4.15 0.45
N GLY A 212 1.95 3.57 -0.19
CA GLY A 212 2.10 2.54 -1.21
C GLY A 212 1.97 3.03 -2.65
N SER A 213 1.72 2.06 -3.53
CA SER A 213 1.65 2.31 -4.98
C SER A 213 0.38 3.02 -5.42
N PHE A 214 -0.67 3.00 -4.62
CA PHE A 214 -1.93 3.65 -4.90
C PHE A 214 -2.26 4.71 -3.86
N TYR A 215 -3.03 5.72 -4.27
CA TYR A 215 -3.62 6.72 -3.39
C TYR A 215 -5.13 6.79 -3.59
N ILE A 216 -5.86 7.34 -2.62
CA ILE A 216 -7.30 7.53 -2.71
C ILE A 216 -7.57 8.66 -3.71
N TYR A 217 -8.20 8.31 -4.83
CA TYR A 217 -8.73 9.30 -5.77
C TYR A 217 -10.11 9.79 -5.33
N ASN A 218 -10.99 8.86 -4.94
CA ASN A 218 -12.32 9.16 -4.43
C ASN A 218 -12.80 8.05 -3.50
N TRP A 219 -13.56 8.41 -2.48
CA TRP A 219 -14.17 7.48 -1.54
C TRP A 219 -15.58 7.93 -1.22
N THR A 220 -16.58 7.16 -1.63
CA THR A 220 -18.00 7.48 -1.56
C THR A 220 -18.81 6.27 -1.12
N ALA A 221 -20.10 6.45 -0.91
CA ALA A 221 -21.01 5.33 -0.65
C ALA A 221 -21.13 4.35 -1.83
N SER A 222 -20.64 4.68 -3.03
CA SER A 222 -20.66 3.79 -4.20
C SER A 222 -19.36 3.00 -4.39
N GLY A 223 -18.28 3.35 -3.69
CA GLY A 223 -17.02 2.66 -3.81
C GLY A 223 -15.80 3.45 -3.31
N LEU A 224 -14.70 2.74 -3.21
CA LEU A 224 -13.36 3.27 -3.02
C LEU A 224 -12.61 3.19 -4.34
N PHE A 225 -12.14 4.34 -4.83
CA PHE A 225 -11.46 4.48 -6.12
C PHE A 225 -10.02 4.90 -5.86
N LEU A 226 -9.09 4.04 -6.26
CA LEU A 226 -7.66 4.22 -6.07
C LEU A 226 -6.98 4.45 -7.41
N HIS A 227 -6.07 5.40 -7.45
CA HIS A 227 -5.20 5.64 -8.60
C HIS A 227 -3.75 5.35 -8.23
N ARG A 228 -2.98 4.86 -9.19
CA ARG A 228 -1.55 4.57 -8.99
C ARG A 228 -0.73 5.86 -9.01
N SER A 229 0.21 5.97 -8.07
CA SER A 229 1.12 7.13 -7.96
C SER A 229 2.07 7.25 -9.15
N ALA A 230 2.51 6.13 -9.73
CA ALA A 230 3.33 6.09 -10.94
C ALA A 230 2.68 5.20 -12.00
N ALA A 231 2.66 5.65 -13.26
CA ALA A 231 2.06 4.90 -14.37
C ALA A 231 2.66 3.49 -14.49
N SER A 232 1.81 2.51 -14.76
CA SER A 232 2.17 1.11 -14.90
C SER A 232 1.52 0.51 -16.13
N PRO A 233 2.16 -0.44 -16.83
CA PRO A 233 1.52 -1.19 -17.91
C PRO A 233 0.44 -2.16 -17.39
N LEU A 234 0.38 -2.41 -16.07
CA LEU A 234 -0.58 -3.32 -15.46
C LEU A 234 -1.87 -2.58 -15.09
N VAL A 235 -2.06 -2.26 -13.81
CA VAL A 235 -3.27 -1.60 -13.29
C VAL A 235 -2.91 -0.19 -12.84
N ASN A 236 -3.59 0.82 -13.37
CA ASN A 236 -3.43 2.23 -12.98
C ASN A 236 -4.60 2.72 -12.12
N ASN A 237 -5.78 2.12 -12.25
CA ASN A 237 -6.94 2.43 -11.45
C ASN A 237 -7.49 1.15 -10.83
N LEU A 238 -7.65 1.14 -9.53
CA LEU A 238 -8.28 0.07 -8.77
C LEU A 238 -9.59 0.59 -8.19
N ARG A 239 -10.66 -0.15 -8.34
CA ARG A 239 -12.00 0.19 -7.83
C ARG A 239 -12.47 -0.94 -6.92
N LEU A 240 -12.80 -0.61 -5.69
CA LEU A 240 -13.53 -1.49 -4.77
C LEU A 240 -14.97 -0.99 -4.75
N VAL A 241 -15.87 -1.75 -5.34
CA VAL A 241 -17.28 -1.39 -5.46
C VAL A 241 -18.15 -2.46 -4.81
N GLN A 242 -19.24 -2.02 -4.17
CA GLN A 242 -20.14 -2.96 -3.54
C GLN A 242 -20.86 -3.80 -4.61
N ASN A 243 -20.92 -5.09 -4.37
CA ASN A 243 -21.76 -5.98 -5.15
C ASN A 243 -23.24 -5.71 -4.81
N THR A 244 -23.90 -4.89 -5.62
CA THR A 244 -25.34 -4.57 -5.45
C THR A 244 -26.24 -5.55 -6.22
N SER A 245 -25.67 -6.49 -6.97
CA SER A 245 -26.46 -7.52 -7.61
C SER A 245 -27.01 -8.42 -6.51
N ASN A 246 -28.29 -8.34 -6.27
CA ASN A 246 -29.04 -9.17 -5.32
C ASN A 246 -29.19 -10.60 -5.88
N THR A 247 -28.10 -11.15 -6.35
CA THR A 247 -28.01 -12.53 -6.84
C THR A 247 -27.09 -13.27 -5.87
N ASP A 248 -27.48 -14.46 -5.47
CA ASP A 248 -26.68 -15.41 -4.66
C ASP A 248 -25.34 -15.82 -5.33
N LYS A 249 -24.83 -15.01 -6.25
CA LYS A 249 -23.58 -15.24 -6.95
C LYS A 249 -22.42 -14.69 -6.15
N SER A 250 -21.47 -15.55 -5.82
CA SER A 250 -20.19 -15.15 -5.23
C SER A 250 -19.41 -14.22 -6.18
N ALA A 251 -18.48 -13.41 -5.65
CA ALA A 251 -17.60 -12.57 -6.45
C ALA A 251 -16.87 -13.36 -7.57
N ALA A 252 -16.53 -14.63 -7.33
CA ALA A 252 -15.92 -15.52 -8.31
C ALA A 252 -16.89 -15.84 -9.48
N GLN A 253 -18.18 -15.95 -9.22
CA GLN A 253 -19.19 -16.20 -10.27
C GLN A 253 -19.44 -14.95 -11.12
N LEU A 254 -19.38 -13.76 -10.52
CA LEU A 254 -19.53 -12.50 -11.26
C LEU A 254 -18.35 -12.25 -12.21
N ILE A 255 -17.12 -12.59 -11.80
CA ILE A 255 -15.92 -12.52 -12.66
C ILE A 255 -16.02 -13.51 -13.83
N ALA A 256 -16.66 -14.67 -13.64
CA ALA A 256 -16.83 -15.66 -14.69
C ALA A 256 -17.88 -15.26 -15.75
N ASP A 257 -18.88 -14.46 -15.37
CA ASP A 257 -19.96 -14.01 -16.26
C ASP A 257 -19.56 -12.80 -17.14
N GLU A 258 -18.44 -12.11 -16.84
CA GLU A 258 -17.90 -10.99 -17.65
C GLU A 258 -16.96 -11.44 -18.79
N LYS A 259 -16.80 -12.72 -19.05
CA LYS A 259 -16.06 -13.29 -20.18
C LYS A 259 -16.99 -13.64 -21.33
#